data_f3b8f1a30c50e6176d694f90fbbaf25a
#
_entry.id   f3b8f1a30c50e6176d694f90fbbaf25a
#
_cell.length_a   1.000
_cell.length_b   1.000
_cell.length_c   1.000
_cell.angle_alpha   90.00
_cell.angle_beta   90.00
_cell.angle_gamma   90.00
#
_symmetry.space_group_name_H-M   'P 1'
#
loop_
_entity.id
_entity.type
_entity.pdbx_description
1 polymer ?
#
loop_
_entity_poly.entity_id
_entity_poly.type
_entity_poly.pdbx_seq_one_letter_code
_entity_poly.pdbx_strand_id
1 'polypeptide(L)'
;DGWIGVFDNNNDGTDRGTILGGSRIVAVQPHTDAVEVLFPTEHSEPFYTSGQGRWELLDNGNLLLAETASGRVVEVDSTGRTVWEWIHRPYNESRVPEVTQASRRALTPADVAAWPCASDSTSEGG
;
A
#
# COMPACT_ATOMS: atom_id res chain seq x y z
N ASP A 1 2.52 19.12 -17.77
CA ASP A 1 1.18 18.53 -17.93
C ASP A 1 0.85 17.65 -16.73
N GLY A 2 0.57 18.32 -15.56
CA GLY A 2 0.58 17.66 -14.28
C GLY A 2 -0.71 16.90 -13.96
N TRP A 3 -0.72 15.60 -14.08
CA TRP A 3 -1.69 14.74 -13.44
C TRP A 3 -1.39 14.62 -11.94
N ILE A 4 -2.43 14.63 -11.13
CA ILE A 4 -2.35 14.44 -9.67
C ILE A 4 -2.93 13.08 -9.33
N GLY A 5 -2.11 12.21 -8.73
CA GLY A 5 -2.56 10.92 -8.24
C GLY A 5 -3.16 11.04 -6.83
N VAL A 6 -4.32 10.42 -6.64
CA VAL A 6 -5.07 10.46 -5.39
C VAL A 6 -5.42 9.04 -4.96
N PHE A 7 -5.20 8.72 -3.68
CA PHE A 7 -5.77 7.53 -3.05
C PHE A 7 -7.21 7.86 -2.65
N ASP A 8 -8.16 7.19 -3.28
CA ASP A 8 -9.58 7.33 -2.99
C ASP A 8 -10.06 6.09 -2.22
N ASN A 9 -10.37 6.25 -0.96
CA ASN A 9 -10.88 5.16 -0.13
C ASN A 9 -12.17 4.58 -0.68
N ASN A 10 -12.98 5.40 -1.37
CA ASN A 10 -14.25 4.99 -1.96
C ASN A 10 -15.16 4.29 -0.91
N ASN A 11 -15.21 4.87 0.28
CA ASN A 11 -15.91 4.31 1.42
C ASN A 11 -17.41 4.23 1.15
N ASP A 12 -17.96 3.05 1.23
CA ASP A 12 -19.38 2.77 0.97
C ASP A 12 -20.16 2.35 2.22
N GLY A 13 -19.55 2.51 3.39
CA GLY A 13 -20.15 2.15 4.68
C GLY A 13 -20.15 0.66 4.98
N THR A 14 -19.57 -0.18 4.12
CA THR A 14 -19.37 -1.60 4.37
C THR A 14 -17.95 -1.90 4.86
N ASP A 15 -17.76 -3.07 5.48
CA ASP A 15 -16.45 -3.50 5.97
C ASP A 15 -15.49 -3.91 4.83
N ARG A 16 -16.01 -4.19 3.65
CA ARG A 16 -15.25 -4.75 2.53
C ARG A 16 -15.33 -3.95 1.24
N GLY A 17 -15.99 -2.79 1.23
CA GLY A 17 -16.16 -1.99 0.03
C GLY A 17 -16.96 -2.67 -1.08
N THR A 18 -17.93 -3.51 -0.72
CA THR A 18 -18.63 -4.39 -1.68
C THR A 18 -19.67 -3.68 -2.53
N ILE A 19 -20.10 -2.48 -2.16
CA ILE A 19 -21.11 -1.72 -2.89
C ILE A 19 -20.48 -0.91 -4.01
N LEU A 20 -19.37 -0.20 -3.74
CA LEU A 20 -18.71 0.68 -4.68
C LEU A 20 -17.44 0.10 -5.34
N GLY A 21 -17.11 -1.16 -5.04
CA GLY A 21 -16.01 -1.87 -5.69
C GLY A 21 -14.63 -1.66 -5.07
N GLY A 22 -14.57 -1.13 -3.84
CA GLY A 22 -13.32 -0.98 -3.09
C GLY A 22 -12.59 0.34 -3.31
N SER A 23 -11.42 0.46 -2.71
CA SER A 23 -10.58 1.65 -2.81
C SER A 23 -9.90 1.77 -4.17
N ARG A 24 -9.57 3.01 -4.57
CA ARG A 24 -9.06 3.30 -5.91
C ARG A 24 -7.81 4.19 -5.85
N ILE A 25 -6.99 4.08 -6.88
CA ILE A 25 -6.02 5.11 -7.24
C ILE A 25 -6.54 5.81 -8.48
N VAL A 26 -6.77 7.10 -8.37
CA VAL A 26 -7.26 7.93 -9.47
C VAL A 26 -6.24 8.99 -9.82
N ALA A 27 -6.10 9.28 -11.12
CA ALA A 27 -5.35 10.42 -11.61
C ALA A 27 -6.33 11.50 -12.07
N VAL A 28 -6.07 12.72 -11.65
CA VAL A 28 -6.89 13.90 -12.00
C VAL A 28 -6.03 14.89 -12.76
N GLN A 29 -6.53 15.38 -13.88
CA GLN A 29 -5.92 16.48 -14.63
C GLN A 29 -6.63 17.79 -14.28
N PRO A 30 -6.00 18.70 -13.48
CA PRO A 30 -6.68 19.87 -12.93
C PRO A 30 -7.11 20.90 -14.00
N HIS A 31 -6.46 20.89 -15.16
CA HIS A 31 -6.78 21.86 -16.22
C HIS A 31 -7.96 21.47 -17.12
N THR A 32 -8.31 20.18 -17.13
CA THR A 32 -9.36 19.64 -18.01
C THR A 32 -10.46 18.95 -17.25
N ASP A 33 -10.34 18.83 -15.93
CA ASP A 33 -11.20 18.02 -15.04
C ASP A 33 -11.29 16.53 -15.44
N ALA A 34 -10.36 16.07 -16.26
CA ALA A 34 -10.31 14.67 -16.65
C ALA A 34 -9.87 13.81 -15.46
N VAL A 35 -10.53 12.66 -15.29
CA VAL A 35 -10.25 11.68 -14.24
C VAL A 35 -10.02 10.32 -14.88
N GLU A 36 -8.93 9.66 -14.48
CA GLU A 36 -8.62 8.29 -14.89
C GLU A 36 -8.47 7.40 -13.66
N VAL A 37 -9.05 6.21 -13.70
CA VAL A 37 -8.87 5.21 -12.67
C VAL A 37 -7.66 4.35 -13.05
N LEU A 38 -6.58 4.51 -12.30
CA LEU A 38 -5.34 3.74 -12.51
C LEU A 38 -5.43 2.34 -11.89
N PHE A 39 -6.17 2.22 -10.79
CA PHE A 39 -6.42 0.98 -10.06
C PHE A 39 -7.77 1.12 -9.32
N PRO A 40 -8.60 0.06 -9.23
CA PRO A 40 -8.42 -1.27 -9.82
C PRO A 40 -8.68 -1.31 -11.34
N THR A 41 -8.28 -2.41 -11.96
CA THR A 41 -8.66 -2.80 -13.32
C THR A 41 -9.53 -4.06 -13.29
N GLU A 42 -9.94 -4.55 -14.45
CA GLU A 42 -10.65 -5.83 -14.57
C GLU A 42 -9.82 -7.06 -14.10
N HIS A 43 -8.50 -6.88 -13.98
CA HIS A 43 -7.56 -7.93 -13.56
C HIS A 43 -7.18 -7.86 -12.08
N SER A 44 -7.69 -6.86 -11.36
CA SER A 44 -7.32 -6.60 -9.97
C SER A 44 -8.07 -7.49 -8.99
N GLU A 45 -7.36 -7.92 -7.96
CA GLU A 45 -7.97 -8.55 -6.79
C GLU A 45 -8.67 -7.51 -5.91
N PRO A 46 -9.63 -7.93 -5.05
CA PRO A 46 -10.27 -7.02 -4.11
C PRO A 46 -9.26 -6.27 -3.24
N PHE A 47 -9.47 -4.96 -3.12
CA PHE A 47 -8.63 -4.07 -2.33
C PHE A 47 -9.50 -3.00 -1.68
N TYR A 48 -9.49 -2.91 -0.37
CA TYR A 48 -10.31 -1.94 0.34
C TYR A 48 -9.73 -1.52 1.69
N THR A 49 -9.70 -0.23 1.93
CA THR A 49 -9.50 0.36 3.26
C THR A 49 -10.47 1.53 3.42
N SER A 50 -11.29 1.49 4.45
CA SER A 50 -12.34 2.48 4.70
C SER A 50 -11.79 3.88 5.01
N GLY A 51 -10.57 3.95 5.48
CA GLY A 51 -9.82 5.17 5.76
C GLY A 51 -8.33 4.95 5.58
N GLN A 52 -7.58 6.03 5.58
CA GLN A 52 -6.14 6.02 5.36
C GLN A 52 -5.77 5.39 3.99
N GLY A 53 -4.68 4.63 3.94
CA GLY A 53 -4.17 4.09 2.68
C GLY A 53 -3.09 4.97 2.07
N ARG A 54 -2.19 4.35 1.36
CA ARG A 54 -1.09 5.04 0.67
C ARG A 54 -0.72 4.32 -0.60
N TRP A 55 -0.18 5.07 -1.54
CA TRP A 55 0.33 4.53 -2.77
C TRP A 55 1.66 5.17 -3.16
N GLU A 56 2.45 4.43 -3.90
CA GLU A 56 3.72 4.88 -4.48
C GLU A 56 3.83 4.33 -5.89
N LEU A 57 4.19 5.18 -6.86
CA LEU A 57 4.57 4.75 -8.19
C LEU A 57 6.03 4.33 -8.15
N LEU A 58 6.30 3.08 -8.46
CA LEU A 58 7.65 2.52 -8.48
C LEU A 58 8.36 2.80 -9.80
N ASP A 59 9.69 2.75 -9.78
CA ASP A 59 10.53 3.01 -10.98
C ASP A 59 10.26 2.04 -12.14
N ASN A 60 9.75 0.83 -11.84
CA ASN A 60 9.35 -0.16 -12.84
C ASN A 60 7.94 0.08 -13.42
N GLY A 61 7.26 1.14 -13.00
CA GLY A 61 5.90 1.46 -13.42
C GLY A 61 4.79 0.77 -12.62
N ASN A 62 5.11 -0.09 -11.67
CA ASN A 62 4.14 -0.74 -10.79
C ASN A 62 3.68 0.21 -9.69
N LEU A 63 2.55 -0.08 -9.08
CA LEU A 63 2.03 0.63 -7.90
C LEU A 63 2.26 -0.20 -6.65
N LEU A 64 2.83 0.41 -5.62
CA LEU A 64 2.89 -0.16 -4.28
C LEU A 64 1.76 0.46 -3.44
N LEU A 65 0.88 -0.38 -2.92
CA LEU A 65 -0.35 0.04 -2.26
C LEU A 65 -0.39 -0.49 -0.82
N ALA A 66 -0.69 0.39 0.14
CA ALA A 66 -0.95 0.00 1.52
C ALA A 66 -2.47 -0.07 1.77
N GLU A 67 -2.96 -1.27 2.04
CA GLU A 67 -4.33 -1.54 2.49
C GLU A 67 -4.36 -1.52 4.01
N THR A 68 -4.48 -0.32 4.56
CA THR A 68 -4.22 -0.04 5.98
C THR A 68 -5.02 -0.92 6.92
N ALA A 69 -6.34 -0.95 6.76
CA ALA A 69 -7.23 -1.66 7.68
C ALA A 69 -7.02 -3.19 7.66
N SER A 70 -6.50 -3.73 6.57
CA SER A 70 -6.20 -5.16 6.43
C SER A 70 -4.77 -5.53 6.84
N GLY A 71 -3.94 -4.55 7.20
CA GLY A 71 -2.52 -4.80 7.49
C GLY A 71 -1.77 -5.40 6.31
N ARG A 72 -2.14 -5.02 5.08
CA ARG A 72 -1.63 -5.61 3.84
C ARG A 72 -0.93 -4.58 2.97
N VAL A 73 0.13 -5.00 2.32
CA VAL A 73 0.81 -4.23 1.28
C VAL A 73 0.85 -5.07 0.01
N VAL A 74 0.48 -4.48 -1.10
CA VAL A 74 0.52 -5.15 -2.40
C VAL A 74 1.30 -4.32 -3.41
N GLU A 75 1.98 -4.98 -4.31
CA GLU A 75 2.48 -4.40 -5.54
C GLU A 75 1.63 -4.91 -6.69
N VAL A 76 1.14 -4.00 -7.51
CA VAL A 76 0.37 -4.32 -8.72
C VAL A 76 1.11 -3.82 -9.95
N ASP A 77 1.07 -4.59 -11.02
CA ASP A 77 1.65 -4.22 -12.29
C ASP A 77 0.76 -3.23 -13.08
N SER A 78 1.22 -2.82 -14.25
CA SER A 78 0.50 -1.88 -15.11
C SER A 78 -0.84 -2.42 -15.63
N THR A 79 -1.11 -3.73 -15.52
CA THR A 79 -2.40 -4.34 -15.85
C THR A 79 -3.34 -4.43 -14.65
N GLY A 80 -2.87 -4.04 -13.45
CA GLY A 80 -3.63 -4.11 -12.20
C GLY A 80 -3.56 -5.45 -11.49
N ARG A 81 -2.72 -6.38 -11.95
CA ARG A 81 -2.51 -7.69 -11.31
C ARG A 81 -1.56 -7.56 -10.14
N THR A 82 -1.87 -8.24 -9.03
CA THR A 82 -0.96 -8.37 -7.90
C THR A 82 0.23 -9.23 -8.28
N VAL A 83 1.44 -8.66 -8.17
CA VAL A 83 2.71 -9.34 -8.45
C VAL A 83 3.51 -9.61 -7.19
N TRP A 84 3.21 -8.94 -6.10
CA TRP A 84 3.80 -9.18 -4.79
C TRP A 84 2.83 -8.76 -3.68
N GLU A 85 2.88 -9.46 -2.55
CA GLU A 85 2.02 -9.22 -1.40
C GLU A 85 2.76 -9.47 -0.11
N TRP A 86 2.50 -8.64 0.89
CA TRP A 86 2.88 -8.86 2.28
C TRP A 86 1.70 -8.58 3.20
N ILE A 87 1.45 -9.50 4.14
CA ILE A 87 0.37 -9.39 5.11
C ILE A 87 0.96 -9.48 6.50
N HIS A 88 0.64 -8.52 7.35
CA HIS A 88 1.05 -8.55 8.74
C HIS A 88 0.34 -9.69 9.48
N ARG A 89 1.06 -10.37 10.37
CA ARG A 89 0.45 -11.40 11.23
C ARG A 89 -0.60 -10.76 12.13
N PRO A 90 -1.81 -11.33 12.23
CA PRO A 90 -2.81 -10.87 13.19
C PRO A 90 -2.30 -10.95 14.62
N TYR A 91 -2.73 -10.01 15.47
CA TYR A 91 -2.51 -10.12 16.92
C TYR A 91 -3.33 -11.26 17.52
N ASN A 92 -4.55 -11.44 17.02
CA ASN A 92 -5.51 -12.46 17.42
C ASN A 92 -6.52 -12.68 16.29
N GLU A 93 -7.57 -13.48 16.53
CA GLU A 93 -8.58 -13.83 15.52
C GLU A 93 -9.34 -12.64 14.93
N SER A 94 -9.36 -11.49 15.59
CA SER A 94 -10.17 -10.33 15.20
C SER A 94 -9.38 -9.05 14.92
N ARG A 95 -8.07 -9.02 15.17
CA ARG A 95 -7.26 -7.80 15.07
C ARG A 95 -5.97 -8.03 14.29
N VAL A 96 -5.78 -7.22 13.28
CA VAL A 96 -4.54 -7.11 12.53
C VAL A 96 -3.94 -5.71 12.73
N PRO A 97 -2.61 -5.57 12.81
CA PRO A 97 -1.97 -4.26 12.83
C PRO A 97 -2.27 -3.48 11.56
N GLU A 98 -2.57 -2.21 11.70
CA GLU A 98 -2.70 -1.31 10.56
C GLU A 98 -1.33 -1.01 9.93
N VAL A 99 -1.26 -1.04 8.61
CA VAL A 99 -0.09 -0.62 7.83
C VAL A 99 -0.42 0.69 7.14
N THR A 100 0.08 1.78 7.69
CA THR A 100 -0.24 3.13 7.21
C THR A 100 0.58 3.56 6.01
N GLN A 101 1.78 2.98 5.85
CA GLN A 101 2.68 3.31 4.75
C GLN A 101 3.61 2.14 4.43
N ALA A 102 3.89 1.96 3.16
CA ALA A 102 4.97 1.13 2.64
C ALA A 102 5.76 1.92 1.61
N SER A 103 7.06 1.66 1.53
CA SER A 103 7.91 2.22 0.48
C SER A 103 8.95 1.20 0.07
N ARG A 104 9.32 1.22 -1.20
CA ARG A 104 10.39 0.36 -1.70
C ARG A 104 11.70 1.15 -1.76
N ARG A 105 12.77 0.50 -1.31
CA ARG A 105 14.13 1.04 -1.40
C ARG A 105 15.04 0.02 -2.09
N ALA A 106 15.91 0.52 -2.95
CA ALA A 106 16.93 -0.30 -3.60
C ALA A 106 18.08 -0.53 -2.62
N LEU A 107 17.90 -1.50 -1.72
CA LEU A 107 18.91 -1.88 -0.73
C LEU A 107 19.47 -3.26 -1.07
N THR A 108 20.78 -3.40 -0.95
CA THR A 108 21.45 -4.69 -1.03
C THR A 108 21.63 -5.29 0.37
N PRO A 109 21.85 -6.61 0.50
CA PRO A 109 22.22 -7.21 1.77
C PRO A 109 23.46 -6.57 2.42
N ALA A 110 24.40 -6.09 1.61
CA ALA A 110 25.60 -5.37 2.09
C ALA A 110 25.25 -4.02 2.71
N ASP A 111 24.30 -3.29 2.12
CA ASP A 111 23.83 -2.01 2.68
C ASP A 111 23.21 -2.22 4.05
N VAL A 112 22.36 -3.25 4.18
CA VAL A 112 21.70 -3.58 5.44
C VAL A 112 22.72 -4.06 6.49
N ALA A 113 23.71 -4.86 6.08
CA ALA A 113 24.76 -5.34 6.98
C ALA A 113 25.66 -4.22 7.51
N ALA A 114 25.76 -3.11 6.75
CA ALA A 114 26.54 -1.93 7.14
C ALA A 114 25.80 -1.00 8.11
N TRP A 115 24.53 -1.23 8.40
CA TRP A 115 23.77 -0.40 9.33
C TRP A 115 24.30 -0.56 10.75
N PRO A 116 24.48 0.54 11.49
CA PRO A 116 24.89 0.47 12.88
C PRO A 116 23.69 -0.04 13.71
N CYS A 117 23.63 -1.34 13.90
CA CYS A 117 22.73 -1.89 14.92
C CYS A 117 23.29 -1.47 16.29
N ALA A 118 22.44 -0.94 17.15
CA ALA A 118 22.79 -0.78 18.55
C ALA A 118 23.23 -2.15 19.06
N SER A 119 24.47 -2.27 19.48
CA SER A 119 24.90 -3.46 20.22
C SER A 119 23.98 -3.56 21.44
N ASP A 120 23.28 -4.68 21.58
CA ASP A 120 22.64 -4.98 22.85
C ASP A 120 23.74 -4.90 23.91
N SER A 121 23.80 -3.79 24.58
CA SER A 121 24.51 -3.72 25.85
C SER A 121 23.64 -4.55 26.81
N THR A 122 23.87 -5.86 26.82
CA THR A 122 23.53 -6.66 27.97
C THR A 122 24.34 -6.06 29.12
N SER A 123 23.73 -5.14 29.83
CA SER A 123 24.17 -4.79 31.16
C SER A 123 23.96 -6.05 31.98
N GLU A 124 24.99 -6.88 32.09
CA GLU A 124 25.12 -7.78 33.21
C GLU A 124 25.21 -6.89 34.43
N GLY A 125 24.08 -6.59 35.03
CA GLY A 125 24.00 -6.14 36.39
C GLY A 125 24.43 -7.29 37.27
N GLY A 126 25.63 -7.20 37.80
CA GLY A 126 26.09 -8.07 38.86
C GLY A 126 25.32 -7.84 40.17
#